data_a6e4d1ba6b0b54fdebb6b16c2298a578
#
_entry.id   a6e4d1ba6b0b54fdebb6b16c2298a578
#
_cell.length_a   1.000
_cell.length_b   1.000
_cell.length_c   1.000
_cell.angle_alpha   90.00
_cell.angle_beta   90.00
_cell.angle_gamma   90.00
#
_symmetry.space_group_name_H-M   'P 1'
#
loop_
_entity.id
_entity.type
_entity.pdbx_description
1 polymer ?
#
loop_
_entity_poly.entity_id
_entity_poly.type
_entity_poly.pdbx_seq_one_letter_code
_entity_poly.pdbx_strand_id
1 'polypeptide(L)'
;MNFAIIGASGNVGRKTIKILEKSNLEFKNLFLVASLKSAGKKIRFREKEIEIENLENYDFSKAQITFFATGSQIAKEWVPKAAQKTIVIDNSSYFRMNTNVPLVVPEVNSKALDNHKNIISNPNCSTIQMVLPLKPLHDEYRIKRVIVSTYQAVSGAGKAPMDELFNQTKDYLEGKKIDSKNFTKQIAFNLIPHIDIFDKDGYTKEELKMTNETKKILDNKIDVTATCVRVPVRAGHSESINIEFESTY
;
A
#
# COMPACT_ATOMS: atom_id res chain seq x y z
N MET A 1 2.53 13.92 20.94
CA MET A 1 1.56 14.02 19.83
C MET A 1 0.56 12.88 19.90
N ASN A 2 -0.52 12.92 19.12
CA ASN A 2 -1.53 11.87 19.05
C ASN A 2 -1.59 11.34 17.62
N PHE A 3 -1.88 10.06 17.47
CA PHE A 3 -2.08 9.40 16.19
C PHE A 3 -3.50 8.88 16.03
N ALA A 4 -3.98 8.85 14.79
CA ALA A 4 -5.20 8.14 14.42
C ALA A 4 -4.93 7.17 13.27
N ILE A 5 -5.63 6.04 13.25
CA ILE A 5 -5.59 5.07 12.15
C ILE A 5 -7.01 4.86 11.64
N ILE A 6 -7.27 5.34 10.43
CA ILE A 6 -8.53 5.14 9.72
C ILE A 6 -8.43 3.83 8.94
N GLY A 7 -9.42 2.95 9.09
CA GLY A 7 -9.37 1.59 8.57
C GLY A 7 -8.63 0.61 9.50
N ALA A 8 -8.63 0.89 10.81
CA ALA A 8 -7.90 0.13 11.84
C ALA A 8 -8.24 -1.37 11.86
N SER A 9 -9.44 -1.78 11.45
CA SER A 9 -9.87 -3.18 11.40
C SER A 9 -9.35 -3.97 10.19
N GLY A 10 -8.85 -3.27 9.15
CA GLY A 10 -8.31 -3.86 7.92
C GLY A 10 -6.87 -4.42 8.08
N ASN A 11 -6.38 -5.14 7.06
CA ASN A 11 -5.04 -5.74 7.10
C ASN A 11 -3.93 -4.70 7.28
N VAL A 12 -3.95 -3.63 6.51
CA VAL A 12 -2.95 -2.55 6.59
C VAL A 12 -3.06 -1.83 7.93
N GLY A 13 -4.28 -1.46 8.38
CA GLY A 13 -4.48 -0.80 9.67
C GLY A 13 -3.97 -1.64 10.84
N ARG A 14 -4.28 -2.94 10.87
CA ARG A 14 -3.76 -3.86 11.90
C ARG A 14 -2.24 -4.01 11.85
N LYS A 15 -1.64 -3.97 10.66
CA LYS A 15 -0.18 -4.02 10.52
C LYS A 15 0.45 -2.72 11.02
N THR A 16 -0.15 -1.57 10.70
CA THR A 16 0.29 -0.26 11.21
C THR A 16 0.25 -0.22 12.75
N ILE A 17 -0.85 -0.71 13.35
CA ILE A 17 -0.96 -0.82 14.83
C ILE A 17 0.20 -1.65 15.40
N LYS A 18 0.48 -2.83 14.82
CA LYS A 18 1.59 -3.70 15.27
C LYS A 18 2.97 -3.07 15.10
N ILE A 19 3.17 -2.27 14.05
CA ILE A 19 4.43 -1.56 13.82
C ILE A 19 4.59 -0.45 14.87
N LEU A 20 3.55 0.35 15.10
CA LEU A 20 3.56 1.39 16.14
C LEU A 20 3.78 0.81 17.54
N GLU A 21 3.20 -0.37 17.82
CA GLU A 21 3.39 -1.07 19.10
C GLU A 21 4.86 -1.43 19.36
N LYS A 22 5.58 -1.83 18.30
CA LYS A 22 6.99 -2.23 18.36
C LYS A 22 7.97 -1.06 18.18
N SER A 23 7.48 0.09 17.73
CA SER A 23 8.32 1.25 17.48
C SER A 23 8.70 1.97 18.76
N ASN A 24 9.84 2.68 18.72
CA ASN A 24 10.28 3.58 19.79
C ASN A 24 9.63 4.97 19.69
N LEU A 25 8.61 5.15 18.82
CA LEU A 25 7.92 6.42 18.68
C LEU A 25 7.12 6.73 19.95
N GLU A 26 7.42 7.87 20.54
CA GLU A 26 6.67 8.38 21.69
C GLU A 26 5.47 9.19 21.22
N PHE A 27 4.28 8.74 21.63
CA PHE A 27 3.03 9.44 21.42
C PHE A 27 2.09 9.24 22.59
N LYS A 28 1.17 10.18 22.77
CA LYS A 28 0.32 10.22 23.96
C LYS A 28 -0.91 9.33 23.79
N ASN A 29 -1.60 9.44 22.67
CA ASN A 29 -2.82 8.69 22.39
C ASN A 29 -2.81 8.10 20.97
N LEU A 30 -3.45 6.94 20.84
CA LEU A 30 -3.76 6.28 19.57
C LEU A 30 -5.29 6.14 19.45
N PHE A 31 -5.86 6.69 18.38
CA PHE A 31 -7.27 6.55 18.04
C PHE A 31 -7.41 5.53 16.91
N LEU A 32 -8.31 4.57 17.10
CA LEU A 32 -8.61 3.56 16.09
C LEU A 32 -9.98 3.86 15.51
N VAL A 33 -10.03 4.01 14.20
CA VAL A 33 -11.26 4.46 13.52
C VAL A 33 -11.55 3.52 12.34
N ALA A 34 -12.81 3.16 12.16
CA ALA A 34 -13.26 2.36 11.03
C ALA A 34 -14.75 2.64 10.70
N SER A 35 -15.32 1.86 9.77
CA SER A 35 -16.74 1.94 9.45
C SER A 35 -17.61 1.50 10.63
N LEU A 36 -18.88 1.88 10.60
CA LEU A 36 -19.91 1.50 11.59
C LEU A 36 -19.92 -0.03 11.87
N LYS A 37 -19.69 -0.87 10.85
CA LYS A 37 -19.61 -2.34 10.98
C LYS A 37 -18.52 -2.81 11.97
N SER A 38 -17.48 -2.00 12.16
CA SER A 38 -16.35 -2.33 13.04
C SER A 38 -16.33 -1.49 14.31
N ALA A 39 -17.10 -0.44 14.39
CA ALA A 39 -17.23 0.42 15.59
C ALA A 39 -17.66 -0.40 16.81
N GLY A 40 -17.18 -0.03 17.99
CA GLY A 40 -17.39 -0.74 19.25
C GLY A 40 -16.52 -1.98 19.46
N LYS A 41 -15.87 -2.51 18.42
CA LYS A 41 -14.89 -3.60 18.58
C LYS A 41 -13.60 -3.06 19.20
N LYS A 42 -12.93 -3.90 19.99
CA LYS A 42 -11.69 -3.52 20.64
C LYS A 42 -10.49 -4.17 19.96
N ILE A 43 -9.38 -3.45 19.92
CA ILE A 43 -8.07 -3.95 19.48
C ILE A 43 -7.08 -3.70 20.61
N ARG A 44 -6.33 -4.75 20.97
CA ARG A 44 -5.25 -4.64 21.94
C ARG A 44 -4.08 -3.89 21.33
N PHE A 45 -3.60 -2.89 22.06
CA PHE A 45 -2.40 -2.13 21.76
C PHE A 45 -1.58 -2.00 23.05
N ARG A 46 -0.36 -2.59 23.07
CA ARG A 46 0.41 -2.76 24.31
C ARG A 46 -0.44 -3.46 25.38
N GLU A 47 -0.58 -2.85 26.55
CA GLU A 47 -1.36 -3.42 27.66
C GLU A 47 -2.83 -2.94 27.70
N LYS A 48 -3.26 -2.10 26.74
CA LYS A 48 -4.60 -1.49 26.72
C LYS A 48 -5.46 -2.03 25.58
N GLU A 49 -6.74 -2.11 25.81
CA GLU A 49 -7.74 -2.30 24.75
C GLU A 49 -8.23 -0.93 24.30
N ILE A 50 -8.15 -0.69 22.97
CA ILE A 50 -8.64 0.55 22.35
C ILE A 50 -9.88 0.19 21.55
N GLU A 51 -10.96 0.88 21.84
CA GLU A 51 -12.22 0.73 21.09
C GLU A 51 -12.13 1.44 19.75
N ILE A 52 -12.73 0.86 18.71
CA ILE A 52 -12.80 1.43 17.37
C ILE A 52 -13.96 2.43 17.34
N GLU A 53 -13.66 3.69 17.02
CA GLU A 53 -14.62 4.74 16.78
C GLU A 53 -15.20 4.63 15.35
N ASN A 54 -16.45 5.11 15.15
CA ASN A 54 -17.04 5.23 13.82
C ASN A 54 -16.44 6.43 13.08
N LEU A 55 -16.01 6.22 11.83
CA LEU A 55 -15.42 7.26 10.97
C LEU A 55 -16.35 8.47 10.79
N GLU A 56 -17.65 8.25 10.66
CA GLU A 56 -18.63 9.32 10.43
C GLU A 56 -18.73 10.31 11.60
N ASN A 57 -18.40 9.85 12.82
CA ASN A 57 -18.50 10.66 14.04
C ASN A 57 -17.12 11.08 14.57
N TYR A 58 -16.03 10.69 13.89
CA TYR A 58 -14.68 10.94 14.38
C TYR A 58 -14.25 12.39 14.17
N ASP A 59 -13.82 13.04 15.25
CA ASP A 59 -13.23 14.38 15.19
C ASP A 59 -11.71 14.29 14.91
N PHE A 60 -11.32 14.69 13.70
CA PHE A 60 -9.91 14.64 13.25
C PHE A 60 -9.00 15.62 14.01
N SER A 61 -9.53 16.60 14.75
CA SER A 61 -8.72 17.50 15.57
C SER A 61 -8.06 16.81 16.78
N LYS A 62 -8.51 15.60 17.15
CA LYS A 62 -7.93 14.80 18.23
C LYS A 62 -6.51 14.32 17.94
N ALA A 63 -6.11 14.21 16.67
CA ALA A 63 -4.82 13.67 16.26
C ALA A 63 -4.00 14.67 15.42
N GLN A 64 -2.69 14.72 15.63
CA GLN A 64 -1.78 15.52 14.82
C GLN A 64 -1.40 14.81 13.52
N ILE A 65 -1.35 13.47 13.54
CA ILE A 65 -1.07 12.63 12.36
C ILE A 65 -2.15 11.55 12.26
N THR A 66 -2.73 11.43 11.06
CA THR A 66 -3.78 10.45 10.76
C THR A 66 -3.34 9.55 9.60
N PHE A 67 -3.23 8.25 9.85
CA PHE A 67 -2.95 7.25 8.83
C PHE A 67 -4.25 6.76 8.20
N PHE A 68 -4.36 6.86 6.89
CA PHE A 68 -5.46 6.29 6.12
C PHE A 68 -5.06 4.94 5.53
N ALA A 69 -5.60 3.87 6.09
CA ALA A 69 -5.43 2.48 5.64
C ALA A 69 -6.73 1.96 4.99
N THR A 70 -7.29 2.75 4.06
CA THR A 70 -8.58 2.54 3.44
C THR A 70 -8.48 2.42 1.92
N GLY A 71 -9.57 2.01 1.27
CA GLY A 71 -9.66 2.04 -0.19
C GLY A 71 -9.84 3.47 -0.73
N SER A 72 -9.59 3.62 -2.04
CA SER A 72 -9.57 4.92 -2.74
C SER A 72 -10.87 5.72 -2.62
N GLN A 73 -12.04 5.06 -2.55
CA GLN A 73 -13.32 5.77 -2.40
C GLN A 73 -13.44 6.49 -1.05
N ILE A 74 -13.07 5.80 0.03
CA ILE A 74 -13.06 6.39 1.38
C ILE A 74 -12.01 7.50 1.45
N ALA A 75 -10.82 7.27 0.89
CA ALA A 75 -9.77 8.28 0.87
C ALA A 75 -10.19 9.53 0.09
N LYS A 76 -10.81 9.37 -1.09
CA LYS A 76 -11.34 10.49 -1.89
C LYS A 76 -12.25 11.39 -1.07
N GLU A 77 -13.14 10.81 -0.28
CA GLU A 77 -14.12 11.54 0.49
C GLU A 77 -13.56 12.16 1.77
N TRP A 78 -12.78 11.37 2.53
CA TRP A 78 -12.43 11.70 3.91
C TRP A 78 -11.05 12.34 4.08
N VAL A 79 -10.08 12.05 3.22
CA VAL A 79 -8.74 12.64 3.32
C VAL A 79 -8.77 14.17 3.22
N PRO A 80 -9.52 14.80 2.28
CA PRO A 80 -9.59 16.26 2.23
C PRO A 80 -10.24 16.90 3.46
N LYS A 81 -11.21 16.21 4.07
CA LYS A 81 -11.86 16.66 5.32
C LYS A 81 -10.87 16.57 6.50
N ALA A 82 -10.16 15.45 6.61
CA ALA A 82 -9.15 15.22 7.64
C ALA A 82 -8.00 16.22 7.54
N ALA A 83 -7.51 16.49 6.33
CA ALA A 83 -6.37 17.38 6.08
C ALA A 83 -6.60 18.84 6.52
N GLN A 84 -7.84 19.24 6.78
CA GLN A 84 -8.15 20.54 7.37
C GLN A 84 -7.79 20.61 8.86
N LYS A 85 -7.60 19.47 9.53
CA LYS A 85 -7.41 19.37 10.98
C LYS A 85 -6.13 18.62 11.40
N THR A 86 -5.60 17.76 10.55
CA THR A 86 -4.49 16.85 10.85
C THR A 86 -3.60 16.66 9.62
N ILE A 87 -2.36 16.24 9.81
CA ILE A 87 -1.52 15.74 8.72
C ILE A 87 -1.97 14.33 8.39
N VAL A 88 -2.30 14.07 7.14
CA VAL A 88 -2.76 12.80 6.63
C VAL A 88 -1.63 12.06 5.90
N ILE A 89 -1.41 10.80 6.27
CA ILE A 89 -0.58 9.86 5.51
C ILE A 89 -1.54 8.84 4.88
N ASP A 90 -1.71 8.94 3.55
CA ASP A 90 -2.68 8.14 2.81
C ASP A 90 -2.02 6.95 2.08
N ASN A 91 -2.43 5.73 2.43
CA ASN A 91 -1.98 4.50 1.76
C ASN A 91 -2.80 4.16 0.50
N SER A 92 -3.91 4.86 0.25
CA SER A 92 -4.71 4.59 -0.94
C SER A 92 -3.99 5.01 -2.22
N SER A 93 -4.48 4.54 -3.37
CA SER A 93 -3.94 4.99 -4.66
C SER A 93 -4.52 6.33 -5.13
N TYR A 94 -5.51 6.90 -4.43
CA TYR A 94 -6.29 8.02 -4.96
C TYR A 94 -5.47 9.29 -5.19
N PHE A 95 -4.63 9.66 -4.22
CA PHE A 95 -3.86 10.92 -4.27
C PHE A 95 -2.45 10.76 -4.85
N ARG A 96 -1.97 9.54 -5.10
CA ARG A 96 -0.57 9.28 -5.49
C ARG A 96 -0.10 10.08 -6.68
N MET A 97 -0.93 10.20 -7.72
CA MET A 97 -0.59 10.91 -8.94
C MET A 97 -1.08 12.37 -8.97
N ASN A 98 -1.68 12.86 -7.87
CA ASN A 98 -2.02 14.28 -7.75
C ASN A 98 -0.75 15.13 -7.66
N THR A 99 -0.62 16.15 -8.50
CA THR A 99 0.57 17.03 -8.57
C THR A 99 0.81 17.84 -7.30
N ASN A 100 -0.26 18.14 -6.55
CA ASN A 100 -0.20 18.90 -5.30
C ASN A 100 0.01 18.03 -4.05
N VAL A 101 0.11 16.71 -4.21
CA VAL A 101 0.30 15.76 -3.11
C VAL A 101 1.63 15.06 -3.31
N PRO A 102 2.59 15.18 -2.37
CA PRO A 102 3.84 14.46 -2.46
C PRO A 102 3.61 12.95 -2.31
N LEU A 103 4.28 12.18 -3.15
CA LEU A 103 4.37 10.72 -3.09
C LEU A 103 5.72 10.36 -2.50
N VAL A 104 5.76 9.80 -1.29
CA VAL A 104 6.98 9.79 -0.48
C VAL A 104 7.41 8.38 -0.06
N VAL A 105 8.67 8.11 -0.31
CA VAL A 105 9.45 7.06 0.35
C VAL A 105 10.58 7.79 1.10
N PRO A 106 10.56 7.88 2.42
CA PRO A 106 11.44 8.78 3.18
C PRO A 106 12.94 8.59 2.87
N GLU A 107 13.37 7.36 2.66
CA GLU A 107 14.77 7.00 2.35
C GLU A 107 15.18 7.41 0.93
N VAL A 108 14.21 7.74 0.06
CA VAL A 108 14.44 8.04 -1.35
C VAL A 108 14.28 9.53 -1.65
N ASN A 109 13.17 10.11 -1.21
CA ASN A 109 12.78 11.47 -1.58
C ASN A 109 12.17 12.28 -0.43
N SER A 110 12.74 12.20 0.79
CA SER A 110 12.26 12.89 1.99
C SER A 110 12.02 14.40 1.80
N LYS A 111 12.82 15.07 0.96
CA LYS A 111 12.65 16.50 0.63
C LYS A 111 11.28 16.83 0.02
N ALA A 112 10.60 15.84 -0.57
CA ALA A 112 9.24 16.03 -1.08
C ALA A 112 8.23 16.35 0.03
N LEU A 113 8.55 16.03 1.29
CA LEU A 113 7.73 16.37 2.46
C LEU A 113 7.63 17.89 2.70
N ASP A 114 8.63 18.67 2.30
CA ASP A 114 8.63 20.13 2.55
C ASP A 114 7.45 20.84 1.88
N ASN A 115 6.85 20.23 0.88
CA ASN A 115 5.77 20.80 0.08
C ASN A 115 4.39 20.18 0.35
N HIS A 116 4.22 19.39 1.42
CA HIS A 116 2.93 18.80 1.72
C HIS A 116 1.91 19.85 2.18
N LYS A 117 0.68 19.73 1.70
CA LYS A 117 -0.47 20.53 2.16
C LYS A 117 -1.36 19.67 3.06
N ASN A 118 -0.78 19.16 4.15
CA ASN A 118 -1.39 18.20 5.07
C ASN A 118 -1.82 16.85 4.45
N ILE A 119 -1.50 16.58 3.20
CA ILE A 119 -1.73 15.26 2.58
C ILE A 119 -0.39 14.75 2.05
N ILE A 120 -0.02 13.55 2.47
CA ILE A 120 1.17 12.83 2.04
C ILE A 120 0.72 11.46 1.56
N SER A 121 1.03 11.11 0.31
CA SER A 121 0.69 9.80 -0.24
C SER A 121 1.83 8.81 -0.04
N ASN A 122 1.46 7.60 0.38
CA ASN A 122 2.34 6.45 0.44
C ASN A 122 2.22 5.63 -0.85
N PRO A 123 3.33 5.25 -1.50
CA PRO A 123 3.29 4.57 -2.79
C PRO A 123 2.72 3.15 -2.74
N ASN A 124 2.61 2.54 -3.92
CA ASN A 124 2.31 1.12 -4.09
C ASN A 124 3.38 0.25 -3.40
N CYS A 125 2.96 -0.90 -2.88
CA CYS A 125 3.83 -1.79 -2.11
C CYS A 125 5.03 -2.30 -2.91
N SER A 126 4.84 -2.65 -4.18
CA SER A 126 5.93 -3.07 -5.06
C SER A 126 6.81 -1.87 -5.45
N THR A 127 6.22 -0.72 -5.74
CA THR A 127 7.01 0.50 -6.01
C THR A 127 7.94 0.85 -4.84
N ILE A 128 7.45 0.82 -3.59
CA ILE A 128 8.26 1.18 -2.42
C ILE A 128 9.51 0.29 -2.34
N GLN A 129 9.33 -1.03 -2.40
CA GLN A 129 10.46 -1.95 -2.27
C GLN A 129 11.44 -1.85 -3.44
N MET A 130 10.96 -1.52 -4.65
CA MET A 130 11.79 -1.35 -5.84
C MET A 130 12.64 -0.07 -5.78
N VAL A 131 12.05 1.08 -5.43
CA VAL A 131 12.77 2.36 -5.48
C VAL A 131 13.87 2.48 -4.42
N LEU A 132 13.79 1.71 -3.33
CA LEU A 132 14.84 1.70 -2.30
C LEU A 132 16.22 1.30 -2.85
N PRO A 133 16.40 0.12 -3.48
CA PRO A 133 17.68 -0.24 -4.09
C PRO A 133 17.98 0.56 -5.36
N LEU A 134 16.95 1.06 -6.09
CA LEU A 134 17.20 1.86 -7.29
C LEU A 134 17.78 3.24 -6.94
N LYS A 135 17.46 3.83 -5.81
CA LYS A 135 17.91 5.19 -5.44
C LYS A 135 19.42 5.34 -5.45
N PRO A 136 20.21 4.56 -4.69
CA PRO A 136 21.68 4.70 -4.71
C PRO A 136 22.28 4.40 -6.10
N LEU A 137 21.73 3.44 -6.83
CA LEU A 137 22.17 3.12 -8.18
C LEU A 137 21.88 4.27 -9.16
N HIS A 138 20.74 4.90 -9.03
CA HIS A 138 20.39 6.07 -9.87
C HIS A 138 21.27 7.28 -9.56
N ASP A 139 21.60 7.51 -8.30
CA ASP A 139 22.47 8.62 -7.90
C ASP A 139 23.87 8.49 -8.47
N GLU A 140 24.41 7.26 -8.53
CA GLU A 140 25.77 6.98 -8.99
C GLU A 140 25.85 6.85 -10.52
N TYR A 141 24.97 6.04 -11.13
CA TYR A 141 25.12 5.59 -12.52
C TYR A 141 24.08 6.16 -13.48
N ARG A 142 23.05 6.86 -12.99
CA ARG A 142 21.90 7.35 -13.76
C ARG A 142 21.15 6.24 -14.50
N ILE A 143 20.07 5.80 -13.92
CA ILE A 143 19.19 4.79 -14.51
C ILE A 143 18.49 5.39 -15.73
N LYS A 144 18.64 4.72 -16.87
CA LYS A 144 17.94 5.03 -18.12
C LYS A 144 16.64 4.24 -18.23
N ARG A 145 16.69 2.93 -17.93
CA ARG A 145 15.56 2.03 -18.07
C ARG A 145 15.52 0.97 -16.98
N VAL A 146 14.32 0.62 -16.54
CA VAL A 146 14.02 -0.47 -15.60
C VAL A 146 13.03 -1.43 -16.24
N ILE A 147 13.36 -2.71 -16.27
CA ILE A 147 12.41 -3.78 -16.57
C ILE A 147 12.23 -4.60 -15.30
N VAL A 148 11.01 -4.70 -14.80
CA VAL A 148 10.71 -5.41 -13.55
C VAL A 148 9.62 -6.46 -13.75
N SER A 149 9.86 -7.66 -13.19
CA SER A 149 8.83 -8.68 -13.02
C SER A 149 8.59 -8.87 -11.53
N THR A 150 7.32 -8.74 -11.10
CA THR A 150 6.95 -8.90 -9.70
C THR A 150 6.30 -10.26 -9.45
N TYR A 151 6.53 -10.80 -8.25
CA TYR A 151 5.89 -11.99 -7.73
C TYR A 151 5.14 -11.60 -6.46
N GLN A 152 3.86 -11.21 -6.62
CA GLN A 152 3.09 -10.55 -5.55
C GLN A 152 2.21 -11.54 -4.80
N ALA A 153 2.40 -11.59 -3.48
CA ALA A 153 1.60 -12.41 -2.59
C ALA A 153 0.12 -11.97 -2.54
N VAL A 154 -0.76 -12.89 -2.17
CA VAL A 154 -2.21 -12.65 -2.05
C VAL A 154 -2.58 -11.64 -0.97
N SER A 155 -1.70 -11.37 0.00
CA SER A 155 -1.95 -10.39 1.07
C SER A 155 -2.17 -8.96 0.55
N GLY A 156 -1.59 -8.61 -0.60
CA GLY A 156 -1.78 -7.31 -1.25
C GLY A 156 -3.23 -7.08 -1.70
N ALA A 157 -3.97 -8.15 -1.99
CA ALA A 157 -5.38 -8.07 -2.35
C ALA A 157 -6.34 -8.06 -1.13
N GLY A 158 -5.82 -8.27 0.09
CA GLY A 158 -6.62 -8.20 1.32
C GLY A 158 -6.88 -9.55 2.01
N LYS A 159 -7.74 -9.53 3.04
CA LYS A 159 -7.99 -10.72 3.86
C LYS A 159 -8.75 -11.81 3.10
N ALA A 160 -9.82 -11.47 2.38
CA ALA A 160 -10.63 -12.45 1.67
C ALA A 160 -9.83 -13.23 0.61
N PRO A 161 -8.97 -12.62 -0.23
CA PRO A 161 -8.05 -13.33 -1.10
C PRO A 161 -7.04 -14.24 -0.37
N MET A 162 -6.57 -13.83 0.81
CA MET A 162 -5.72 -14.72 1.64
C MET A 162 -6.48 -15.95 2.11
N ASP A 163 -7.70 -15.77 2.61
CA ASP A 163 -8.56 -16.86 3.06
C ASP A 163 -8.91 -17.78 1.87
N GLU A 164 -9.12 -17.22 0.67
CA GLU A 164 -9.38 -17.98 -0.56
C GLU A 164 -8.20 -18.90 -0.94
N LEU A 165 -6.96 -18.40 -0.89
CA LEU A 165 -5.79 -19.25 -1.13
C LEU A 165 -5.77 -20.48 -0.18
N PHE A 166 -6.02 -20.28 1.10
CA PHE A 166 -6.03 -21.38 2.07
C PHE A 166 -7.17 -22.36 1.81
N ASN A 167 -8.37 -21.86 1.52
CA ASN A 167 -9.54 -22.69 1.25
C ASN A 167 -9.35 -23.48 -0.05
N GLN A 168 -8.89 -22.86 -1.14
CA GLN A 168 -8.58 -23.55 -2.39
C GLN A 168 -7.49 -24.61 -2.21
N THR A 169 -6.46 -24.34 -1.39
CA THR A 169 -5.42 -25.34 -1.08
C THR A 169 -6.01 -26.55 -0.38
N LYS A 170 -6.86 -26.32 0.62
CA LYS A 170 -7.56 -27.40 1.34
C LYS A 170 -8.45 -28.20 0.41
N ASP A 171 -9.28 -27.53 -0.38
CA ASP A 171 -10.21 -28.17 -1.32
C ASP A 171 -9.47 -28.99 -2.38
N TYR A 172 -8.32 -28.49 -2.87
CA TYR A 172 -7.45 -29.22 -3.80
C TYR A 172 -6.93 -30.53 -3.19
N LEU A 173 -6.41 -30.48 -1.96
CA LEU A 173 -5.86 -31.66 -1.28
C LEU A 173 -6.96 -32.69 -0.93
N GLU A 174 -8.19 -32.24 -0.73
CA GLU A 174 -9.35 -33.08 -0.45
C GLU A 174 -10.06 -33.57 -1.73
N GLY A 175 -9.56 -33.26 -2.92
CA GLY A 175 -10.19 -33.62 -4.21
C GLY A 175 -11.54 -32.95 -4.46
N LYS A 176 -11.81 -31.83 -3.81
CA LYS A 176 -13.05 -31.07 -3.94
C LYS A 176 -12.97 -30.10 -5.13
N LYS A 177 -14.15 -29.67 -5.59
CA LYS A 177 -14.25 -28.62 -6.60
C LYS A 177 -13.73 -27.29 -6.02
N ILE A 178 -12.86 -26.62 -6.79
CA ILE A 178 -12.29 -25.33 -6.42
C ILE A 178 -13.10 -24.20 -7.07
N ASP A 179 -13.51 -23.23 -6.26
CA ASP A 179 -14.15 -22.00 -6.72
C ASP A 179 -13.22 -20.81 -6.56
N SER A 180 -13.17 -19.93 -7.58
CA SER A 180 -12.45 -18.65 -7.56
C SER A 180 -13.45 -17.51 -7.43
N LYS A 181 -13.33 -16.73 -6.36
CA LYS A 181 -14.25 -15.61 -6.02
C LYS A 181 -13.59 -14.25 -6.06
N ASN A 182 -12.34 -14.17 -5.58
CA ASN A 182 -11.57 -12.93 -5.50
C ASN A 182 -10.50 -12.83 -6.59
N PHE A 183 -10.21 -13.92 -7.27
CA PHE A 183 -9.26 -13.98 -8.37
C PHE A 183 -9.97 -14.42 -9.66
N THR A 184 -9.41 -14.06 -10.79
CA THR A 184 -9.93 -14.44 -12.12
C THR A 184 -9.80 -15.94 -12.42
N LYS A 185 -8.85 -16.59 -11.75
CA LYS A 185 -8.55 -18.03 -11.85
C LYS A 185 -8.20 -18.58 -10.46
N GLN A 186 -8.17 -19.91 -10.35
CA GLN A 186 -7.61 -20.57 -9.18
C GLN A 186 -6.21 -20.02 -8.89
N ILE A 187 -5.96 -19.67 -7.61
CA ILE A 187 -4.63 -19.20 -7.17
C ILE A 187 -3.84 -20.32 -6.47
N ALA A 188 -4.49 -21.26 -5.79
CA ALA A 188 -3.78 -22.38 -5.17
C ALA A 188 -3.03 -23.19 -6.23
N PHE A 189 -1.71 -23.41 -6.03
CA PHE A 189 -0.82 -24.12 -6.95
C PHE A 189 -0.75 -23.52 -8.37
N ASN A 190 -1.02 -22.23 -8.52
CA ASN A 190 -1.04 -21.53 -9.81
C ASN A 190 -0.45 -20.14 -9.66
N LEU A 191 -0.16 -19.50 -10.78
CA LEU A 191 0.15 -18.08 -10.86
C LEU A 191 -0.82 -17.38 -11.83
N ILE A 192 -1.10 -16.11 -11.58
CA ILE A 192 -1.98 -15.31 -12.42
C ILE A 192 -1.16 -14.12 -12.95
N PRO A 193 -0.85 -14.07 -14.27
CA PRO A 193 0.08 -13.10 -14.85
C PRO A 193 -0.58 -11.72 -15.08
N HIS A 194 -1.45 -11.32 -14.18
CA HIS A 194 -2.02 -9.98 -14.14
C HIS A 194 -2.53 -9.63 -12.74
N ILE A 195 -2.45 -8.36 -12.37
CA ILE A 195 -2.98 -7.83 -11.11
C ILE A 195 -3.78 -6.57 -11.43
N ASP A 196 -5.01 -6.49 -10.90
CA ASP A 196 -5.97 -5.42 -11.21
C ASP A 196 -6.52 -5.56 -12.65
N ILE A 197 -7.23 -4.55 -13.14
CA ILE A 197 -7.87 -4.55 -14.46
C ILE A 197 -6.90 -4.03 -15.52
N PHE A 198 -7.08 -4.53 -16.76
CA PHE A 198 -6.34 -4.05 -17.92
C PHE A 198 -6.87 -2.68 -18.37
N ASP A 199 -5.95 -1.85 -18.87
CA ASP A 199 -6.29 -0.65 -19.60
C ASP A 199 -6.42 -0.92 -21.11
N LYS A 200 -6.66 0.15 -21.88
CA LYS A 200 -6.81 0.07 -23.34
C LYS A 200 -5.53 -0.37 -24.09
N ASP A 201 -4.37 -0.17 -23.49
CA ASP A 201 -3.07 -0.46 -24.10
C ASP A 201 -2.54 -1.84 -23.65
N GLY A 202 -3.35 -2.61 -22.91
CA GLY A 202 -3.05 -3.96 -22.48
C GLY A 202 -2.20 -4.05 -21.21
N TYR A 203 -1.86 -2.93 -20.58
CA TYR A 203 -1.23 -2.91 -19.26
C TYR A 203 -2.27 -3.03 -18.16
N THR A 204 -1.90 -3.65 -17.05
CA THR A 204 -2.73 -3.62 -15.84
C THR A 204 -2.56 -2.32 -15.07
N LYS A 205 -3.57 -1.96 -14.28
CA LYS A 205 -3.44 -0.80 -13.37
C LYS A 205 -2.28 -0.94 -12.39
N GLU A 206 -1.95 -2.16 -11.98
CA GLU A 206 -0.82 -2.39 -11.08
C GLU A 206 0.52 -2.06 -11.77
N GLU A 207 0.70 -2.47 -13.02
CA GLU A 207 1.88 -2.16 -13.82
C GLU A 207 2.02 -0.65 -14.07
N LEU A 208 0.90 0.02 -14.37
CA LEU A 208 0.88 1.48 -14.53
C LEU A 208 1.22 2.23 -13.23
N LYS A 209 0.80 1.72 -12.05
CA LYS A 209 1.22 2.29 -10.76
C LYS A 209 2.72 2.23 -10.63
N MET A 210 3.35 1.08 -10.87
CA MET A 210 4.81 0.93 -10.77
C MET A 210 5.53 1.90 -11.70
N THR A 211 5.10 2.00 -12.95
CA THR A 211 5.68 2.91 -13.94
C THR A 211 5.56 4.37 -13.51
N ASN A 212 4.35 4.81 -13.21
CA ASN A 212 4.09 6.23 -12.96
C ASN A 212 4.61 6.69 -11.59
N GLU A 213 4.49 5.85 -10.57
CA GLU A 213 4.95 6.16 -9.23
C GLU A 213 6.48 6.22 -9.16
N THR A 214 7.19 5.31 -9.84
CA THR A 214 8.66 5.33 -9.93
C THR A 214 9.14 6.63 -10.58
N LYS A 215 8.51 7.06 -11.68
CA LYS A 215 8.83 8.33 -12.34
C LYS A 215 8.61 9.52 -11.41
N LYS A 216 7.54 9.51 -10.63
CA LYS A 216 7.24 10.62 -9.68
C LYS A 216 8.19 10.66 -8.49
N ILE A 217 8.69 9.49 -8.04
CA ILE A 217 9.53 9.38 -6.83
C ILE A 217 11.01 9.61 -7.14
N LEU A 218 11.51 9.00 -8.23
CA LEU A 218 12.93 9.04 -8.59
C LEU A 218 13.24 10.08 -9.66
N ASP A 219 12.86 9.81 -10.91
CA ASP A 219 13.10 10.67 -12.05
C ASP A 219 12.10 10.36 -13.16
N ASN A 220 11.48 11.39 -13.72
CA ASN A 220 10.49 11.28 -14.80
C ASN A 220 11.08 10.79 -16.14
N LYS A 221 12.40 10.82 -16.29
CA LYS A 221 13.12 10.36 -17.48
C LYS A 221 13.35 8.85 -17.51
N ILE A 222 13.22 8.17 -16.37
CA ILE A 222 13.41 6.71 -16.32
C ILE A 222 12.30 6.00 -17.10
N ASP A 223 12.67 5.18 -18.06
CA ASP A 223 11.74 4.28 -18.70
C ASP A 223 11.50 3.05 -17.83
N VAL A 224 10.23 2.77 -17.51
CA VAL A 224 9.86 1.64 -16.66
C VAL A 224 8.86 0.75 -17.37
N THR A 225 9.18 -0.55 -17.45
CA THR A 225 8.28 -1.60 -17.92
C THR A 225 8.09 -2.61 -16.79
N ALA A 226 6.85 -2.84 -16.38
CA ALA A 226 6.52 -3.77 -15.31
C ALA A 226 5.65 -4.91 -15.82
N THR A 227 5.88 -6.12 -15.30
CA THR A 227 4.99 -7.27 -15.44
C THR A 227 4.63 -7.74 -14.03
N CYS A 228 3.34 -7.66 -13.68
CA CYS A 228 2.88 -7.96 -12.34
C CYS A 228 2.16 -9.31 -12.27
N VAL A 229 2.73 -10.25 -11.50
CA VAL A 229 2.21 -11.61 -11.37
C VAL A 229 1.72 -11.87 -9.95
N ARG A 230 0.49 -12.36 -9.80
CA ARG A 230 -0.03 -12.87 -8.54
C ARG A 230 0.42 -14.31 -8.33
N VAL A 231 1.06 -14.58 -7.19
CA VAL A 231 1.59 -15.91 -6.84
C VAL A 231 0.92 -16.48 -5.58
N PRO A 232 0.89 -17.80 -5.40
CA PRO A 232 0.22 -18.48 -4.27
C PRO A 232 1.06 -18.40 -3.00
N VAL A 233 1.53 -17.20 -2.67
CA VAL A 233 2.29 -16.88 -1.46
C VAL A 233 1.42 -16.07 -0.53
N ARG A 234 1.45 -16.39 0.76
CA ARG A 234 0.60 -15.74 1.75
C ARG A 234 0.88 -14.24 1.89
N ALA A 235 2.15 -13.87 2.05
CA ALA A 235 2.56 -12.48 2.32
C ALA A 235 4.01 -12.24 1.87
N GLY A 236 4.29 -10.99 1.49
CA GLY A 236 5.58 -10.55 0.96
C GLY A 236 5.63 -10.64 -0.56
N HIS A 237 6.28 -9.65 -1.19
CA HIS A 237 6.46 -9.59 -2.64
C HIS A 237 7.94 -9.76 -2.95
N SER A 238 8.22 -10.35 -4.10
CA SER A 238 9.58 -10.43 -4.66
C SER A 238 9.58 -9.78 -6.03
N GLU A 239 10.74 -9.30 -6.46
CA GLU A 239 10.93 -8.65 -7.75
C GLU A 239 12.23 -9.10 -8.39
N SER A 240 12.18 -9.31 -9.70
CA SER A 240 13.35 -9.46 -10.55
C SER A 240 13.49 -8.19 -11.38
N ILE A 241 14.62 -7.50 -11.25
CA ILE A 241 14.81 -6.18 -11.83
C ILE A 241 16.05 -6.21 -12.74
N ASN A 242 15.86 -5.79 -13.99
CA ASN A 242 16.95 -5.51 -14.93
C ASN A 242 17.05 -3.99 -15.11
N ILE A 243 18.26 -3.46 -15.03
CA ILE A 243 18.52 -2.02 -15.06
C ILE A 243 19.50 -1.70 -16.18
N GLU A 244 19.16 -0.70 -16.99
CA GLU A 244 20.07 -0.08 -17.95
C GLU A 244 20.49 1.29 -17.42
N PHE A 245 21.79 1.56 -17.40
CA PHE A 245 22.37 2.80 -16.93
C PHE A 245 22.83 3.71 -18.10
N GLU A 246 22.93 5.01 -17.85
CA GLU A 246 23.56 5.97 -18.79
C GLU A 246 25.08 5.88 -18.72
N SER A 247 25.61 5.66 -17.51
CA SER A 247 27.05 5.54 -17.26
C SER A 247 27.47 4.07 -17.16
N THR A 248 28.71 3.76 -17.55
CA THR A 248 29.31 2.45 -17.30
C THR A 248 29.57 2.26 -15.79
N TYR A 249 29.31 1.07 -15.31
CA TYR A 249 29.58 0.64 -13.93
C TYR A 249 30.81 -0.24 -13.84
#